data_acccd7a387f28b62e5ade0944a9d0d66
#
_entry.id   acccd7a387f28b62e5ade0944a9d0d66
#
_cell.length_a   1.000
_cell.length_b   1.000
_cell.length_c   1.000
_cell.angle_alpha   90.00
_cell.angle_beta   90.00
_cell.angle_gamma   90.00
#
_symmetry.space_group_name_H-M   'P 1'
#
loop_
_entity.id
_entity.type
_entity.pdbx_description
1 polymer ?
#
loop_
_entity_poly.entity_id
_entity_poly.type
_entity_poly.pdbx_seq_one_letter_code
_entity_poly.pdbx_strand_id
1 'polypeptide(L)'
;MIATEKNRTRAEIARLGRVAVERFVTPGLHPEDKGKFIAVDVDTGDFELDPDDYTAVMRLRKRRPDGELFLARAGFPTAATIRFLR
;
A
#
# COMPACT_ATOMS: atom_id res chain seq x y z
N MET A 1 9.33 -0.69 -24.71
CA MET A 1 9.35 -0.56 -24.32
C MET A 1 9.21 -0.58 -23.55
N ILE A 2 9.12 -0.51 -23.28
CA ILE A 2 8.98 -0.45 -22.63
C ILE A 2 8.88 -0.32 -21.73
N ALA A 3 8.70 -0.38 -21.40
CA ALA A 3 8.65 -0.24 -20.66
C ALA A 3 8.53 0.13 -19.74
N THR A 4 8.17 0.40 -19.70
CA THR A 4 8.21 0.76 -18.89
C THR A 4 8.38 0.69 -17.78
N GLU A 5 8.35 0.74 -17.90
CA GLU A 5 8.58 0.43 -16.95
C GLU A 5 8.67 0.97 -15.75
N LYS A 6 8.53 0.49 -14.92
CA LYS A 6 8.54 1.00 -13.59
C LYS A 6 9.88 0.73 -12.97
N ASN A 7 10.81 1.62 -13.16
CA ASN A 7 12.16 1.47 -12.63
C ASN A 7 12.33 2.30 -11.36
N ARG A 8 11.36 2.24 -10.47
CA ARG A 8 11.40 3.01 -9.24
C ARG A 8 12.32 2.36 -8.23
N THR A 9 13.02 3.20 -7.47
CA THR A 9 13.78 2.71 -6.32
C THR A 9 12.83 2.38 -5.19
N ARG A 10 13.34 1.65 -4.20
CA ARG A 10 12.56 1.38 -2.99
C ARG A 10 12.13 2.66 -2.30
N ALA A 11 13.02 3.65 -2.26
CA ALA A 11 12.69 4.93 -1.63
C ALA A 11 11.55 5.62 -2.35
N GLU A 12 11.54 5.55 -3.67
CA GLU A 12 10.45 6.14 -4.45
C GLU A 12 9.13 5.45 -4.19
N ILE A 13 9.15 4.12 -4.16
CA ILE A 13 7.94 3.36 -3.89
C ILE A 13 7.41 3.67 -2.50
N ALA A 14 8.32 3.77 -1.51
CA ALA A 14 7.91 4.09 -0.15
C ALA A 14 7.29 5.48 -0.08
N ARG A 15 7.88 6.45 -0.76
CA ARG A 15 7.35 7.81 -0.77
C ARG A 15 5.97 7.86 -1.43
N LEU A 16 5.85 7.22 -2.59
CA LEU A 16 4.57 7.18 -3.29
C LEU A 16 3.52 6.43 -2.50
N GLY A 17 3.94 5.37 -1.82
CA GLY A 17 3.02 4.60 -0.98
C GLY A 17 2.50 5.42 0.18
N ARG A 18 3.37 6.17 0.85
CA ARG A 18 2.94 7.01 1.96
C ARG A 18 1.98 8.09 1.48
N VAL A 19 2.28 8.69 0.34
CA VAL A 19 1.39 9.69 -0.23
C VAL A 19 0.04 9.08 -0.56
N ALA A 20 0.04 7.90 -1.16
CA ALA A 20 -1.21 7.23 -1.51
C ALA A 20 -2.03 6.90 -0.26
N VAL A 21 -1.38 6.44 0.81
CA VAL A 21 -2.07 6.15 2.05
C VAL A 21 -2.71 7.43 2.60
N GLU A 22 -1.95 8.52 2.64
CA GLU A 22 -2.48 9.78 3.17
C GLU A 22 -3.63 10.32 2.35
N ARG A 23 -3.56 10.19 1.04
CA ARG A 23 -4.58 10.76 0.17
C ARG A 23 -5.85 9.92 0.07
N PHE A 24 -5.68 8.61 -0.01
CA PHE A 24 -6.79 7.75 -0.38
C PHE A 24 -7.28 6.85 0.74
N VAL A 25 -6.44 6.56 1.71
CA VAL A 25 -6.79 5.61 2.77
C VAL A 25 -7.12 6.33 4.08
N THR A 26 -6.21 7.15 4.54
CA THR A 26 -6.35 7.80 5.84
C THR A 26 -7.67 8.54 6.03
N PRO A 27 -8.16 9.31 5.04
CA PRO A 27 -9.40 10.05 5.25
C PRO A 27 -10.61 9.18 5.59
N GLY A 28 -10.59 7.91 5.17
CA GLY A 28 -11.72 7.02 5.43
C GLY A 28 -11.51 6.07 6.59
N LEU A 29 -10.38 6.18 7.29
CA LEU A 29 -10.10 5.26 8.40
C LEU A 29 -10.95 5.59 9.61
N HIS A 30 -11.38 4.54 10.30
CA HIS A 30 -12.10 4.65 11.56
C HIS A 30 -11.18 4.27 12.71
N PRO A 31 -11.49 4.69 13.95
CA PRO A 31 -10.65 4.33 15.10
C PRO A 31 -10.45 2.83 15.25
N GLU A 32 -11.45 2.03 14.93
CA GLU A 32 -11.33 0.58 15.03
C GLU A 32 -10.41 -0.03 13.99
N ASP A 33 -10.01 0.74 13.00
CA ASP A 33 -9.08 0.24 11.98
C ASP A 33 -7.63 0.31 12.42
N LYS A 34 -7.35 0.93 13.56
CA LYS A 34 -6.00 1.04 14.05
C LYS A 34 -5.37 -0.35 14.18
N GLY A 35 -4.18 -0.48 13.64
CA GLY A 35 -3.45 -1.74 13.69
C GLY A 35 -3.68 -2.64 12.49
N LYS A 36 -4.70 -2.36 11.69
CA LYS A 36 -4.90 -3.14 10.48
C LYS A 36 -3.82 -2.81 9.46
N PHE A 37 -3.56 -3.78 8.60
CA PHE A 37 -2.60 -3.56 7.52
C PHE A 37 -3.29 -2.96 6.32
N ILE A 38 -2.54 -2.12 5.61
CA ILE A 38 -2.99 -1.41 4.42
C ILE A 38 -2.12 -1.85 3.28
N ALA A 39 -2.70 -2.48 2.27
CA ALA A 39 -2.00 -2.74 1.01
C ALA A 39 -2.51 -1.70 0.02
N VAL A 40 -1.61 -1.00 -0.64
CA VAL A 40 -2.02 0.04 -1.58
C VAL A 40 -1.22 -0.06 -2.86
N ASP A 41 -1.89 0.17 -3.99
CA ASP A 41 -1.25 0.28 -5.29
C ASP A 41 -0.77 1.72 -5.43
N VAL A 42 0.54 1.91 -5.58
CA VAL A 42 1.11 3.25 -5.53
C VAL A 42 0.75 4.10 -6.76
N ASP A 43 0.33 3.47 -7.83
CA ASP A 43 -0.04 4.21 -9.04
C ASP A 43 -1.50 4.63 -9.05
N THR A 44 -2.38 3.80 -8.54
CA THR A 44 -3.81 4.05 -8.64
C THR A 44 -4.44 4.49 -7.34
N GLY A 45 -3.81 4.19 -6.21
CA GLY A 45 -4.40 4.45 -4.91
C GLY A 45 -5.39 3.40 -4.46
N ASP A 46 -5.60 2.38 -5.27
CA ASP A 46 -6.48 1.28 -4.90
C ASP A 46 -5.90 0.56 -3.67
N PHE A 47 -6.74 0.15 -2.73
CA PHE A 47 -6.20 -0.40 -1.49
C PHE A 47 -7.13 -1.43 -0.86
N GLU A 48 -6.56 -2.18 0.08
CA GLU A 48 -7.28 -3.13 0.92
C GLU A 48 -6.82 -2.97 2.36
N LEU A 49 -7.76 -3.19 3.28
CA LEU A 49 -7.49 -3.18 4.70
C LEU A 49 -7.81 -4.57 5.26
N ASP A 50 -6.93 -5.08 6.11
CA ASP A 50 -7.21 -6.33 6.78
C ASP A 50 -6.31 -6.46 8.00
N PRO A 51 -6.76 -7.11 9.09
CA PRO A 51 -5.90 -7.38 10.22
C PRO A 51 -4.69 -8.23 9.88
N ASP A 52 -4.79 -9.02 8.79
CA ASP A 52 -3.72 -9.88 8.34
C ASP A 52 -3.08 -9.28 7.10
N ASP A 53 -1.75 -9.08 7.13
CA ASP A 53 -1.05 -8.43 6.04
C ASP A 53 -1.11 -9.26 4.75
N TYR A 54 -0.96 -10.57 4.88
CA TYR A 54 -0.99 -11.44 3.70
C TYR A 54 -2.34 -11.33 2.99
N THR A 55 -3.41 -11.34 3.77
CA THR A 55 -4.77 -11.26 3.22
C THR A 55 -4.98 -9.94 2.48
N ALA A 56 -4.53 -8.83 3.09
CA ALA A 56 -4.68 -7.52 2.45
C ALA A 56 -3.95 -7.50 1.11
N VAL A 57 -2.70 -7.99 1.11
CA VAL A 57 -1.89 -8.01 -0.10
C VAL A 57 -2.50 -8.89 -1.18
N MET A 58 -2.91 -10.09 -0.80
CA MET A 58 -3.44 -11.02 -1.80
C MET A 58 -4.75 -10.54 -2.39
N ARG A 59 -5.57 -9.90 -1.56
CA ARG A 59 -6.83 -9.36 -2.05
C ARG A 59 -6.60 -8.25 -3.08
N LEU A 60 -5.65 -7.38 -2.78
CA LEU A 60 -5.31 -6.31 -3.73
C LEU A 60 -4.62 -6.87 -4.97
N ARG A 61 -3.73 -7.84 -4.80
CA ARG A 61 -3.01 -8.42 -5.92
C ARG A 61 -3.94 -9.06 -6.92
N LYS A 62 -5.06 -9.60 -6.46
CA LYS A 62 -6.06 -10.15 -7.37
C LYS A 62 -6.61 -9.10 -8.32
N ARG A 63 -6.82 -7.89 -7.81
CA ARG A 63 -7.35 -6.80 -8.62
C ARG A 63 -6.26 -6.09 -9.41
N ARG A 64 -5.04 -6.10 -8.89
CA ARG A 64 -3.93 -5.36 -9.49
C ARG A 64 -2.74 -6.30 -9.64
N PRO A 65 -2.84 -7.27 -10.55
CA PRO A 65 -1.79 -8.30 -10.64
C PRO A 65 -0.42 -7.77 -11.01
N ASP A 66 -0.36 -6.65 -11.74
CA ASP A 66 0.90 -6.06 -12.15
C ASP A 66 1.23 -4.78 -11.39
N GLY A 67 0.45 -4.45 -10.37
CA GLY A 67 0.66 -3.22 -9.63
C GLY A 67 1.88 -3.28 -8.73
N GLU A 68 2.44 -2.11 -8.47
CA GLU A 68 3.46 -1.98 -7.43
C GLU A 68 2.75 -1.69 -6.12
N LEU A 69 2.91 -2.58 -5.16
CA LEU A 69 2.17 -2.52 -3.92
C LEU A 69 3.07 -2.11 -2.77
N PHE A 70 2.49 -1.33 -1.87
CA PHE A 70 3.17 -0.86 -0.67
C PHE A 70 2.33 -1.31 0.52
N LEU A 71 2.99 -1.78 1.57
CA LEU A 71 2.30 -2.25 2.76
C LEU A 71 2.60 -1.32 3.92
N ALA A 72 1.57 -0.86 4.59
CA ALA A 72 1.68 -0.01 5.76
C ALA A 72 0.73 -0.53 6.82
N ARG A 73 0.72 0.14 7.97
CA ARG A 73 -0.13 -0.24 9.08
C ARG A 73 -0.88 0.98 9.58
N ALA A 74 -2.18 0.85 9.69
CA ALA A 74 -3.04 1.96 10.09
C ALA A 74 -2.72 2.41 11.52
N GLY A 75 -2.57 3.71 11.70
CA GLY A 75 -2.30 4.27 13.02
C GLY A 75 -0.85 4.22 13.44
N PHE A 76 0.06 3.83 12.54
CA PHE A 76 1.49 3.76 12.84
C PHE A 76 2.27 4.54 11.79
N PRO A 77 2.23 5.85 11.85
CA PRO A 77 2.70 6.67 10.73
C PRO A 77 4.19 6.56 10.44
N THR A 78 5.01 6.39 11.46
CA THR A 78 6.44 6.37 11.23
C THR A 78 7.08 5.03 11.52
N ALA A 79 6.41 4.22 12.31
CA ALA A 79 6.94 2.93 12.71
C ALA A 79 6.32 1.80 11.92
N ALA A 80 5.58 2.11 10.90
CA ALA A 80 4.91 1.10 10.12
C ALA A 80 5.91 0.14 9.51
N THR A 81 5.54 -1.12 9.47
CA THR A 81 6.30 -2.10 8.72
C THR A 81 6.09 -1.79 7.25
N ILE A 82 7.18 -1.64 6.54
CA ILE A 82 7.13 -1.28 5.13
C ILE A 82 7.80 -2.38 4.33
N ARG A 83 7.11 -2.87 3.33
CA ARG A 83 7.65 -3.89 2.45
C ARG A 83 7.30 -3.56 1.02
N PHE A 84 8.14 -3.99 0.12
CA PHE A 84 7.92 -3.82 -1.30
C PHE A 84 7.45 -5.16 -1.85
N LEU A 85 6.23 -5.16 -2.37
CA LEU A 85 5.56 -6.38 -2.78
C LEU A 85 5.37 -6.36 -4.29
N ARG A 86 6.08 -7.24 -4.92
CA ARG A 86 6.01 -7.31 -6.37
C ARG A 86 5.76 -8.73 -6.83
#